data_c5c7a21462facfe7ea5087ca601a3970
#
_entry.id   c5c7a21462facfe7ea5087ca601a3970
#
_cell.length_a   1.000
_cell.length_b   1.000
_cell.length_c   1.000
_cell.angle_alpha   90.00
_cell.angle_beta   90.00
_cell.angle_gamma   90.00
#
_symmetry.space_group_name_H-M   'P 1'
#
loop_
_entity.id
_entity.type
_entity.pdbx_description
1 polymer ?
#
loop_
_entity_poly.entity_id
_entity_poly.type
_entity_poly.pdbx_seq_one_letter_code
_entity_poly.pdbx_strand_id
1 'polypeptide(L)'
;MSHSNSSLNCFTQCMKKYELNYIEHCKPEKISPHLTFGIMAHECLYQAGQLRDAAADGVIHPGEDMRVIPSEVDCHGLKQEFNIHSWQRYFSAVIKQVAEYEHGLTKEILVESPGETLQIFRELKLQLTVDQLAEHGIYGLTQPLVGVIDLLLLTKTHAYIVDYKFSSSRKTQDGFDHNSQLPLYAM
;
A
#
# COMPACT_ATOMS: atom_id res chain seq x y z
N MET A 1 -7.12 -0.32 -20.66
CA MET A 1 -7.12 0.68 -19.56
C MET A 1 -7.76 0.04 -18.33
N SER A 2 -7.54 0.58 -17.14
CA SER A 2 -8.18 0.12 -15.90
C SER A 2 -8.41 1.32 -14.99
N HIS A 3 -9.39 1.23 -14.10
CA HIS A 3 -9.62 2.22 -13.05
C HIS A 3 -8.90 1.81 -11.78
N SER A 4 -8.49 2.80 -10.98
CA SER A 4 -8.01 2.60 -9.60
C SER A 4 -8.79 3.52 -8.66
N ASN A 5 -8.72 3.26 -7.36
CA ASN A 5 -9.32 4.17 -6.38
C ASN A 5 -8.81 5.61 -6.55
N SER A 6 -7.51 5.78 -6.80
CA SER A 6 -6.91 7.10 -7.04
C SER A 6 -7.46 7.77 -8.30
N SER A 7 -7.68 7.00 -9.40
CA SER A 7 -8.23 7.55 -10.64
C SER A 7 -9.71 7.94 -10.46
N LEU A 8 -10.49 7.13 -9.78
CA LEU A 8 -11.90 7.44 -9.48
C LEU A 8 -12.02 8.67 -8.57
N ASN A 9 -11.23 8.76 -7.52
CA ASN A 9 -11.19 9.95 -6.66
C ASN A 9 -10.75 11.20 -7.41
N CYS A 10 -9.78 11.08 -8.34
CA CYS A 10 -9.38 12.21 -9.17
C CYS A 10 -10.53 12.69 -10.08
N PHE A 11 -11.26 11.74 -10.68
CA PHE A 11 -12.43 12.04 -11.52
C PHE A 11 -13.51 12.79 -10.74
N THR A 12 -13.87 12.33 -9.55
CA THR A 12 -14.90 12.95 -8.72
C THR A 12 -14.49 14.34 -8.21
N GLN A 13 -13.21 14.57 -7.98
CA GLN A 13 -12.71 15.87 -7.51
C GLN A 13 -12.54 16.88 -8.65
N CYS A 14 -12.03 16.46 -9.81
CA CYS A 14 -11.76 17.34 -10.93
C CYS A 14 -11.63 16.56 -12.25
N MET A 15 -12.66 16.63 -13.09
CA MET A 15 -12.67 15.95 -14.38
C MET A 15 -11.48 16.37 -15.29
N LYS A 16 -11.11 17.65 -15.28
CA LYS A 16 -9.98 18.13 -16.10
C LYS A 16 -8.64 17.56 -15.62
N LYS A 17 -8.44 17.44 -14.31
CA LYS A 17 -7.28 16.79 -13.74
C LYS A 17 -7.23 15.30 -14.10
N TYR A 18 -8.39 14.63 -14.07
CA TYR A 18 -8.51 13.24 -14.50
C TYR A 18 -8.14 13.08 -15.98
N GLU A 19 -8.69 13.91 -16.85
CA GLU A 19 -8.38 13.92 -18.27
C GLU A 19 -6.86 14.03 -18.53
N LEU A 20 -6.23 15.04 -17.93
CA LEU A 20 -4.79 15.26 -18.09
C LEU A 20 -3.95 14.06 -17.58
N ASN A 21 -4.29 13.53 -16.40
CA ASN A 21 -3.46 12.49 -15.76
C ASN A 21 -3.69 11.10 -16.35
N TYR A 22 -4.95 10.75 -16.65
CA TYR A 22 -5.34 9.36 -16.96
C TYR A 22 -5.77 9.13 -18.42
N ILE A 23 -6.12 10.17 -19.15
CA ILE A 23 -6.47 10.08 -20.57
C ILE A 23 -5.31 10.55 -21.44
N GLU A 24 -4.81 11.77 -21.19
CA GLU A 24 -3.71 12.36 -21.95
C GLU A 24 -2.33 11.94 -21.42
N HIS A 25 -2.28 11.28 -20.25
CA HIS A 25 -1.04 10.82 -19.60
C HIS A 25 0.00 11.94 -19.41
N CYS A 26 -0.47 13.15 -19.15
CA CYS A 26 0.40 14.28 -18.84
C CYS A 26 1.15 14.04 -17.53
N LYS A 27 2.46 14.24 -17.55
CA LYS A 27 3.29 14.15 -16.35
C LYS A 27 3.50 15.53 -15.74
N PRO A 28 3.45 15.66 -14.41
CA PRO A 28 3.77 16.92 -13.77
C PRO A 28 5.27 17.25 -14.00
N GLU A 29 5.56 18.52 -14.19
CA GLU A 29 6.94 19.01 -14.32
C GLU A 29 7.78 18.75 -13.06
N LYS A 30 7.12 18.80 -11.90
CA LYS A 30 7.73 18.55 -10.60
C LYS A 30 6.89 17.57 -9.80
N ILE A 31 7.55 16.59 -9.22
CA ILE A 31 6.92 15.62 -8.33
C ILE A 31 6.84 16.20 -6.92
N SER A 32 5.69 16.02 -6.29
CA SER A 32 5.53 16.40 -4.89
C SER A 32 6.47 15.59 -3.99
N PRO A 33 7.26 16.23 -3.11
CA PRO A 33 8.09 15.50 -2.13
C PRO A 33 7.29 14.52 -1.26
N HIS A 34 6.02 14.82 -0.96
CA HIS A 34 5.14 13.92 -0.20
C HIS A 34 4.80 12.65 -0.98
N LEU A 35 4.56 12.75 -2.29
CA LEU A 35 4.32 11.59 -3.13
C LEU A 35 5.56 10.71 -3.21
N THR A 36 6.71 11.31 -3.47
CA THR A 36 7.99 10.63 -3.52
C THR A 36 8.30 9.90 -2.21
N PHE A 37 8.07 10.59 -1.09
CA PHE A 37 8.24 10.01 0.25
C PHE A 37 7.32 8.81 0.48
N GLY A 38 6.02 8.92 0.11
CA GLY A 38 5.07 7.83 0.23
C GLY A 38 5.49 6.59 -0.55
N ILE A 39 5.86 6.75 -1.83
CA ILE A 39 6.33 5.65 -2.69
C ILE A 39 7.56 4.98 -2.08
N MET A 40 8.53 5.77 -1.62
CA MET A 40 9.75 5.26 -1.00
C MET A 40 9.45 4.49 0.31
N ALA A 41 8.53 4.99 1.12
CA ALA A 41 8.13 4.33 2.35
C ALA A 41 7.47 2.97 2.10
N HIS A 42 6.56 2.88 1.13
CA HIS A 42 5.94 1.61 0.74
C HIS A 42 6.98 0.63 0.22
N GLU A 43 7.90 1.06 -0.65
CA GLU A 43 8.97 0.21 -1.15
C GLU A 43 9.87 -0.33 -0.01
N CYS A 44 10.27 0.54 0.93
CA CYS A 44 11.03 0.12 2.11
C CYS A 44 10.28 -0.95 2.93
N LEU A 45 8.98 -0.75 3.17
CA LEU A 45 8.18 -1.69 3.96
C LEU A 45 7.98 -3.02 3.23
N TYR A 46 7.76 -2.97 1.93
CA TYR A 46 7.65 -4.17 1.10
C TYR A 46 8.94 -5.02 1.17
N GLN A 47 10.09 -4.41 0.89
CA GLN A 47 11.39 -5.09 0.92
C GLN A 47 11.72 -5.62 2.33
N ALA A 48 11.49 -4.81 3.36
CA ALA A 48 11.69 -5.22 4.74
C ALA A 48 10.77 -6.38 5.14
N GLY A 49 9.52 -6.36 4.69
CA GLY A 49 8.56 -7.44 4.90
C GLY A 49 9.01 -8.74 4.26
N GLN A 50 9.47 -8.69 3.01
CA GLN A 50 9.99 -9.87 2.31
C GLN A 50 11.22 -10.47 3.01
N LEU A 51 12.13 -9.64 3.53
CA LEU A 51 13.27 -10.13 4.30
C LEU A 51 12.84 -10.84 5.58
N ARG A 52 11.87 -10.26 6.31
CA ARG A 52 11.33 -10.91 7.52
C ARG A 52 10.65 -12.23 7.23
N ASP A 53 9.83 -12.27 6.17
CA ASP A 53 9.10 -13.48 5.79
C ASP A 53 10.04 -14.59 5.32
N ALA A 54 11.23 -14.24 4.79
CA ALA A 54 12.26 -15.17 4.40
C ALA A 54 13.21 -15.59 5.55
N ALA A 55 13.27 -14.81 6.62
CA ALA A 55 14.13 -15.10 7.77
C ALA A 55 13.52 -16.21 8.64
N ALA A 56 14.35 -17.12 9.12
CA ALA A 56 13.90 -18.27 9.94
C ALA A 56 13.26 -17.84 11.27
N ASP A 57 13.67 -16.70 11.82
CA ASP A 57 13.16 -16.12 13.07
C ASP A 57 12.16 -14.98 12.86
N GLY A 58 11.88 -14.62 11.59
CA GLY A 58 10.99 -13.52 11.24
C GLY A 58 11.50 -12.13 11.62
N VAL A 59 12.81 -11.98 11.85
CA VAL A 59 13.44 -10.72 12.29
C VAL A 59 14.39 -10.19 11.21
N ILE A 60 14.39 -8.87 10.99
CA ILE A 60 15.43 -8.21 10.20
C ILE A 60 16.64 -7.97 11.11
N HIS A 61 17.77 -8.55 10.74
CA HIS A 61 19.00 -8.41 11.50
C HIS A 61 19.66 -7.03 11.33
N PRO A 62 20.48 -6.57 12.30
CA PRO A 62 21.15 -5.29 12.23
C PRO A 62 21.93 -5.09 10.93
N GLY A 63 21.68 -3.98 10.25
CA GLY A 63 22.29 -3.61 8.96
C GLY A 63 21.53 -4.11 7.72
N GLU A 64 20.56 -4.99 7.84
CA GLU A 64 19.73 -5.41 6.71
C GLU A 64 18.68 -4.36 6.34
N ASP A 65 18.22 -3.58 7.32
CA ASP A 65 17.35 -2.42 7.11
C ASP A 65 17.92 -1.41 6.11
N MET A 66 19.26 -1.31 6.04
CA MET A 66 19.93 -0.46 5.06
C MET A 66 19.82 -0.96 3.61
N ARG A 67 19.69 -2.26 3.42
CA ARG A 67 19.57 -2.86 2.09
C ARG A 67 18.22 -2.61 1.45
N VAL A 68 17.21 -2.34 2.26
CA VAL A 68 15.84 -2.13 1.80
C VAL A 68 15.49 -0.65 1.55
N ILE A 69 16.39 0.28 1.87
CA ILE A 69 16.19 1.70 1.58
C ILE A 69 16.67 1.97 0.15
N PRO A 70 15.79 2.24 -0.80
CA PRO A 70 16.18 2.46 -2.18
C PRO A 70 16.93 3.79 -2.33
N SER A 71 17.93 3.81 -3.21
CA SER A 71 18.61 5.06 -3.60
C SER A 71 17.82 5.87 -4.62
N GLU A 72 16.88 5.23 -5.26
CA GLU A 72 16.05 5.82 -6.31
C GLU A 72 14.66 5.18 -6.28
N VAL A 73 13.62 5.96 -6.53
CA VAL A 73 12.26 5.44 -6.76
C VAL A 73 11.69 6.00 -8.06
N ASP A 74 10.86 5.19 -8.72
CA ASP A 74 10.11 5.64 -9.90
C ASP A 74 8.79 6.29 -9.45
N CYS A 75 8.69 7.58 -9.68
CA CYS A 75 7.48 8.35 -9.46
C CYS A 75 6.77 8.59 -10.79
N HIS A 76 5.95 7.65 -11.22
CA HIS A 76 5.21 7.73 -12.50
C HIS A 76 6.10 7.94 -13.73
N GLY A 77 7.22 7.22 -13.79
CA GLY A 77 8.20 7.28 -14.88
C GLY A 77 9.18 8.45 -14.79
N LEU A 78 9.24 9.12 -13.65
CA LEU A 78 10.27 10.09 -13.30
C LEU A 78 11.09 9.53 -12.14
N LYS A 79 12.33 9.19 -12.41
CA LYS A 79 13.25 8.70 -11.39
C LYS A 79 13.65 9.81 -10.43
N GLN A 80 13.57 9.52 -9.15
CA GLN A 80 14.00 10.42 -8.08
C GLN A 80 15.10 9.75 -7.28
N GLU A 81 16.26 10.40 -7.22
CA GLU A 81 17.40 9.98 -6.41
C GLU A 81 17.29 10.54 -4.98
N PHE A 82 17.73 9.76 -4.02
CA PHE A 82 17.71 10.14 -2.61
C PHE A 82 19.10 10.10 -1.98
N ASN A 83 19.33 11.05 -1.09
CA ASN A 83 20.44 10.94 -0.16
C ASN A 83 20.04 9.94 0.96
N ILE A 84 20.42 8.67 0.77
CA ILE A 84 20.12 7.59 1.71
C ILE A 84 20.52 7.96 3.15
N HIS A 85 21.68 8.57 3.35
CA HIS A 85 22.17 8.92 4.69
C HIS A 85 21.26 9.90 5.45
N SER A 86 20.60 10.81 4.72
CA SER A 86 19.65 11.74 5.34
C SER A 86 18.36 11.07 5.79
N TRP A 87 17.93 10.02 5.10
CA TRP A 87 16.65 9.35 5.33
C TRP A 87 16.76 8.04 6.11
N GLN A 88 17.97 7.47 6.18
CA GLN A 88 18.24 6.18 6.82
C GLN A 88 17.62 6.08 8.21
N ARG A 89 17.94 7.03 9.08
CA ARG A 89 17.48 7.02 10.47
C ARG A 89 15.96 7.01 10.58
N TYR A 90 15.31 7.74 9.68
CA TYR A 90 13.86 7.82 9.65
C TYR A 90 13.24 6.50 9.17
N PHE A 91 13.71 5.97 8.04
CA PHE A 91 13.15 4.73 7.49
C PHE A 91 13.45 3.52 8.36
N SER A 92 14.62 3.43 8.98
CA SER A 92 14.90 2.36 9.95
C SER A 92 13.92 2.40 11.13
N ALA A 93 13.58 3.59 11.62
CA ALA A 93 12.56 3.73 12.68
C ALA A 93 11.17 3.30 12.21
N VAL A 94 10.76 3.70 11.00
CA VAL A 94 9.47 3.30 10.40
C VAL A 94 9.41 1.79 10.20
N ILE A 95 10.44 1.18 9.62
CA ILE A 95 10.53 -0.26 9.40
C ILE A 95 10.38 -1.01 10.72
N LYS A 96 11.08 -0.57 11.76
CA LYS A 96 11.00 -1.18 13.09
C LYS A 96 9.58 -1.08 13.68
N GLN A 97 8.97 0.10 13.66
CA GLN A 97 7.61 0.30 14.19
C GLN A 97 6.57 -0.55 13.46
N VAL A 98 6.66 -0.63 12.14
CA VAL A 98 5.75 -1.46 11.34
C VAL A 98 5.99 -2.94 11.63
N ALA A 99 7.24 -3.38 11.77
CA ALA A 99 7.56 -4.77 12.13
C ALA A 99 6.97 -5.16 13.49
N GLU A 100 7.08 -4.27 14.48
CA GLU A 100 6.48 -4.48 15.81
C GLU A 100 4.95 -4.56 15.74
N TYR A 101 4.32 -3.68 14.97
CA TYR A 101 2.89 -3.69 14.73
C TYR A 101 2.42 -4.99 14.05
N GLU A 102 3.05 -5.38 12.93
CA GLU A 102 2.71 -6.61 12.20
C GLU A 102 2.89 -7.86 13.08
N HIS A 103 3.94 -7.90 13.90
CA HIS A 103 4.17 -8.99 14.83
C HIS A 103 3.07 -9.07 15.92
N GLY A 104 2.65 -7.92 16.47
CA GLY A 104 1.53 -7.84 17.41
C GLY A 104 0.24 -8.33 16.77
N LEU A 105 -0.11 -7.81 15.61
CA LEU A 105 -1.30 -8.21 14.85
C LEU A 105 -1.31 -9.71 14.52
N THR A 106 -0.20 -10.25 14.07
CA THR A 106 -0.06 -11.69 13.77
C THR A 106 -0.33 -12.54 15.01
N LYS A 107 0.20 -12.13 16.18
CA LYS A 107 -0.07 -12.84 17.46
C LYS A 107 -1.54 -12.79 17.84
N GLU A 108 -2.18 -11.63 17.72
CA GLU A 108 -3.62 -11.49 18.02
C GLU A 108 -4.45 -12.40 17.14
N ILE A 109 -4.20 -12.41 15.82
CA ILE A 109 -4.90 -13.27 14.86
C ILE A 109 -4.73 -14.76 15.22
N LEU A 110 -3.52 -15.20 15.54
CA LEU A 110 -3.26 -16.60 15.90
C LEU A 110 -3.88 -17.01 17.23
N VAL A 111 -4.06 -16.07 18.17
CA VAL A 111 -4.79 -16.30 19.41
C VAL A 111 -6.30 -16.45 19.16
N GLU A 112 -6.87 -15.61 18.27
CA GLU A 112 -8.28 -15.66 17.91
C GLU A 112 -8.63 -16.86 17.01
N SER A 113 -7.65 -17.38 16.26
CA SER A 113 -7.81 -18.49 15.32
C SER A 113 -6.82 -19.63 15.64
N PRO A 114 -6.97 -20.30 16.82
CA PRO A 114 -6.00 -21.29 17.26
C PRO A 114 -5.95 -22.51 16.35
N GLY A 115 -4.74 -22.83 15.88
CA GLY A 115 -4.50 -23.98 14.99
C GLY A 115 -4.76 -23.68 13.51
N GLU A 116 -5.13 -22.46 13.14
CA GLU A 116 -5.20 -22.05 11.76
C GLU A 116 -3.81 -21.66 11.21
N THR A 117 -3.63 -21.85 9.91
CA THR A 117 -2.44 -21.38 9.19
C THR A 117 -2.68 -19.96 8.74
N LEU A 118 -1.76 -19.06 9.02
CA LEU A 118 -1.77 -17.70 8.54
C LEU A 118 -1.00 -17.61 7.21
N GLN A 119 -1.67 -17.09 6.18
CA GLN A 119 -1.04 -16.76 4.91
C GLN A 119 -0.80 -15.25 4.85
N ILE A 120 0.38 -14.85 4.40
CA ILE A 120 0.82 -13.45 4.33
C ILE A 120 1.07 -13.08 2.87
N PHE A 121 0.42 -12.01 2.40
CA PHE A 121 0.61 -11.46 1.07
C PHE A 121 0.96 -9.98 1.19
N ARG A 122 2.03 -9.57 0.49
CA ARG A 122 2.51 -8.18 0.44
C ARG A 122 2.39 -7.63 -0.96
N GLU A 123 1.99 -6.35 -1.08
CA GLU A 123 1.80 -5.67 -2.37
C GLU A 123 0.94 -6.51 -3.32
N LEU A 124 -0.15 -7.07 -2.77
CA LEU A 124 -1.05 -7.93 -3.53
C LEU A 124 -1.83 -7.11 -4.55
N LYS A 125 -1.56 -7.37 -5.83
CA LYS A 125 -2.30 -6.74 -6.92
C LYS A 125 -3.64 -7.42 -7.11
N LEU A 126 -4.71 -6.65 -7.01
CA LEU A 126 -6.08 -7.07 -7.26
C LEU A 126 -6.61 -6.45 -8.54
N GLN A 127 -7.42 -7.22 -9.23
CA GLN A 127 -8.18 -6.73 -10.38
C GLN A 127 -9.58 -7.34 -10.32
N LEU A 128 -10.59 -6.48 -10.28
CA LEU A 128 -12.00 -6.87 -10.42
C LEU A 128 -12.45 -6.55 -11.84
N THR A 129 -13.00 -7.54 -12.52
CA THR A 129 -13.60 -7.36 -13.83
C THR A 129 -14.91 -6.58 -13.72
N VAL A 130 -15.40 -6.06 -14.85
CA VAL A 130 -16.69 -5.34 -14.88
C VAL A 130 -17.85 -6.24 -14.40
N ASP A 131 -17.82 -7.52 -14.74
CA ASP A 131 -18.85 -8.48 -14.32
C ASP A 131 -18.82 -8.73 -12.81
N GLN A 132 -17.62 -8.93 -12.22
CA GLN A 132 -17.44 -9.06 -10.78
C GLN A 132 -17.90 -7.80 -10.04
N LEU A 133 -17.61 -6.62 -10.57
CA LEU A 133 -18.08 -5.36 -9.99
C LEU A 133 -19.62 -5.27 -10.00
N ALA A 134 -20.27 -5.72 -11.09
CA ALA A 134 -21.72 -5.75 -11.17
C ALA A 134 -22.35 -6.73 -10.17
N GLU A 135 -21.73 -7.89 -9.91
CA GLU A 135 -22.14 -8.84 -8.87
C GLU A 135 -22.16 -8.20 -7.46
N HIS A 136 -21.24 -7.27 -7.22
CA HIS A 136 -21.18 -6.46 -5.98
C HIS A 136 -21.98 -5.16 -6.01
N GLY A 137 -22.85 -4.96 -7.04
CA GLY A 137 -23.72 -3.81 -7.14
C GLY A 137 -23.05 -2.52 -7.66
N ILE A 138 -21.82 -2.62 -8.18
CA ILE A 138 -21.10 -1.50 -8.80
C ILE A 138 -21.32 -1.52 -10.30
N TYR A 139 -22.09 -0.56 -10.78
CA TYR A 139 -22.45 -0.42 -12.18
C TYR A 139 -21.85 0.84 -12.82
N GLY A 140 -21.83 0.88 -14.15
CA GLY A 140 -21.42 2.06 -14.92
C GLY A 140 -19.92 2.15 -15.20
N LEU A 141 -19.09 1.26 -14.64
CA LEU A 141 -17.70 1.14 -15.04
C LEU A 141 -17.59 0.29 -16.32
N THR A 142 -16.80 0.77 -17.27
CA THR A 142 -16.53 0.09 -18.56
C THR A 142 -15.18 -0.58 -18.60
N GLN A 143 -14.39 -0.46 -17.53
CA GLN A 143 -13.04 -0.98 -17.40
C GLN A 143 -12.87 -1.66 -16.05
N PRO A 144 -11.97 -2.66 -15.93
CA PRO A 144 -11.65 -3.30 -14.67
C PRO A 144 -11.19 -2.30 -13.61
N LEU A 145 -11.50 -2.59 -12.35
CA LEU A 145 -10.96 -1.87 -11.20
C LEU A 145 -9.69 -2.59 -10.73
N VAL A 146 -8.60 -1.84 -10.55
CA VAL A 146 -7.33 -2.36 -10.04
C VAL A 146 -6.98 -1.70 -8.72
N GLY A 147 -6.33 -2.46 -7.85
CA GLY A 147 -5.81 -1.98 -6.59
C GLY A 147 -4.59 -2.78 -6.15
N VAL A 148 -3.88 -2.24 -5.17
CA VAL A 148 -2.79 -2.93 -4.49
C VAL A 148 -3.08 -2.88 -3.00
N ILE A 149 -3.06 -4.05 -2.36
CA ILE A 149 -3.15 -4.18 -0.90
C ILE A 149 -1.73 -4.28 -0.36
N ASP A 150 -1.35 -3.37 0.54
CA ASP A 150 0.00 -3.33 1.11
C ASP A 150 0.32 -4.61 1.89
N LEU A 151 -0.61 -5.07 2.74
CA LEU A 151 -0.51 -6.32 3.48
C LEU A 151 -1.89 -6.97 3.62
N LEU A 152 -2.00 -8.22 3.21
CA LEU A 152 -3.16 -9.07 3.45
C LEU A 152 -2.74 -10.28 4.28
N LEU A 153 -3.43 -10.50 5.39
CA LEU A 153 -3.28 -11.65 6.25
C LEU A 153 -4.55 -12.50 6.16
N LEU A 154 -4.42 -13.75 5.76
CA LEU A 154 -5.54 -14.67 5.59
C LEU A 154 -5.45 -15.84 6.57
N THR A 155 -6.54 -16.10 7.28
CA THR A 155 -6.83 -17.38 7.91
C THR A 155 -7.89 -18.12 7.10
N LYS A 156 -8.32 -19.29 7.54
CA LYS A 156 -9.41 -20.01 6.86
C LYS A 156 -10.76 -19.28 6.96
N THR A 157 -10.93 -18.45 7.97
CA THR A 157 -12.21 -17.82 8.31
C THR A 157 -12.22 -16.31 8.14
N HIS A 158 -11.05 -15.64 8.17
CA HIS A 158 -10.94 -14.18 8.17
C HIS A 158 -9.86 -13.68 7.23
N ALA A 159 -10.10 -12.48 6.70
CA ALA A 159 -9.14 -11.70 5.94
C ALA A 159 -8.89 -10.36 6.65
N TYR A 160 -7.63 -10.04 6.91
CA TYR A 160 -7.21 -8.78 7.54
C TYR A 160 -6.45 -7.97 6.51
N ILE A 161 -6.99 -6.80 6.17
CA ILE A 161 -6.40 -5.89 5.19
C ILE A 161 -5.74 -4.75 5.93
N VAL A 162 -4.44 -4.56 5.69
CA VAL A 162 -3.66 -3.44 6.23
C VAL A 162 -3.21 -2.55 5.08
N ASP A 163 -3.48 -1.26 5.22
CA ASP A 163 -3.11 -0.22 4.27
C ASP A 163 -2.25 0.83 4.99
N TYR A 164 -0.98 0.94 4.59
CA TYR A 164 -0.04 1.86 5.23
C TYR A 164 -0.22 3.27 4.68
N LYS A 165 -0.47 4.23 5.56
CA LYS A 165 -0.64 5.63 5.18
C LYS A 165 0.39 6.52 5.86
N PHE A 166 1.20 7.16 5.05
CA PHE A 166 2.19 8.14 5.50
C PHE A 166 1.61 9.54 5.33
N SER A 167 1.42 10.24 6.45
CA SER A 167 0.83 11.57 6.48
C SER A 167 1.57 12.45 7.47
N SER A 168 1.73 13.72 7.14
CA SER A 168 2.27 14.73 8.06
C SER A 168 1.31 15.11 9.19
N SER A 169 0.03 14.74 9.08
CA SER A 169 -0.99 14.98 10.09
C SER A 169 -1.64 13.67 10.53
N ARG A 170 -1.96 13.59 11.82
CA ARG A 170 -2.73 12.47 12.37
C ARG A 170 -4.13 12.47 11.75
N LYS A 171 -4.53 11.35 11.14
CA LYS A 171 -5.90 11.18 10.66
C LYS A 171 -6.85 10.92 11.83
N THR A 172 -8.04 11.49 11.75
CA THR A 172 -9.13 11.16 12.67
C THR A 172 -9.82 9.88 12.24
N GLN A 173 -10.52 9.19 13.16
CA GLN A 173 -11.34 8.02 12.84
C GLN A 173 -12.36 8.33 11.74
N ASP A 174 -13.04 9.46 11.84
CA ASP A 174 -14.00 9.93 10.86
C ASP A 174 -13.41 10.06 9.44
N GLY A 175 -12.18 10.60 9.32
CA GLY A 175 -11.45 10.66 8.05
C GLY A 175 -11.00 9.29 7.53
N PHE A 176 -10.97 8.27 8.39
CA PHE A 176 -10.67 6.89 8.03
C PHE A 176 -11.92 6.16 7.54
N ASP A 177 -13.04 6.34 8.22
CA ASP A 177 -14.32 5.70 7.90
C ASP A 177 -14.88 6.14 6.54
N HIS A 178 -14.51 7.34 6.08
CA HIS A 178 -14.86 7.87 4.76
C HIS A 178 -13.86 7.49 3.64
N ASN A 179 -12.86 6.66 3.94
CA ASN A 179 -11.92 6.19 2.92
C ASN A 179 -12.56 5.06 2.09
N SER A 180 -12.80 5.31 0.80
CA SER A 180 -13.38 4.34 -0.12
C SER A 180 -12.47 3.16 -0.48
N GLN A 181 -11.18 3.21 -0.15
CA GLN A 181 -10.19 2.22 -0.58
C GLN A 181 -10.39 0.87 0.11
N LEU A 182 -10.50 0.86 1.46
CA LEU A 182 -10.66 -0.38 2.22
C LEU A 182 -11.96 -1.13 1.89
N PRO A 183 -13.13 -0.47 1.79
CA PRO A 183 -14.35 -1.13 1.34
C PRO A 183 -14.22 -1.79 -0.04
N LEU A 184 -13.50 -1.14 -0.99
CA LEU A 184 -13.27 -1.71 -2.32
C LEU A 184 -12.39 -2.97 -2.28
N TYR A 185 -11.47 -3.09 -1.32
CA TYR A 185 -10.64 -4.29 -1.18
C TYR A 185 -11.35 -5.44 -0.46
N ALA A 186 -12.40 -5.14 0.30
CA ALA A 186 -13.18 -6.12 1.06
C ALA A 186 -14.30 -6.78 0.23
N MET A 187 -14.49 -6.37 -1.00
CA MET A 187 -15.44 -6.95 -1.96
C MET A 187 -14.89 -8.22 -2.58
#